data_adc26e45924ead8fa06fbfa01206f9f3
#
_entry.id   adc26e45924ead8fa06fbfa01206f9f3
#
_cell.length_a   1.000
_cell.length_b   1.000
_cell.length_c   1.000
_cell.angle_alpha   90.00
_cell.angle_beta   90.00
_cell.angle_gamma   90.00
#
_symmetry.space_group_name_H-M   'P 1'
#
loop_
_entity.id
_entity.type
_entity.pdbx_description
1 polymer ?
#
loop_
_entity_poly.entity_id
_entity_poly.type
_entity_poly.pdbx_seq_one_letter_code
_entity_poly.pdbx_strand_id
1 'polypeptide(L)'
;MKKKMKIGIIICNRYNICAGGKCFRSAAAREGAFSIYRDKEIEIAGFTTCGGCPGGNIEYAPEEMKKNGVTHIHFATGFIVGYPPCPYMEYFKKFIEEKYGMTVIFGTHPVPQKYYLTHLKLGTWNTEFLFDAVRPVTADEPTRASYD
;
A
#
# COMPACT_ATOMS: atom_id res chain seq x y z
N MET A 1 25.26 12.44 7.31
CA MET A 1 24.58 11.16 7.13
C MET A 1 23.10 11.37 6.92
N LYS A 2 22.57 10.78 5.86
CA LYS A 2 21.12 10.83 5.63
C LYS A 2 20.43 9.92 6.64
N LYS A 3 19.42 10.44 7.32
CA LYS A 3 18.61 9.66 8.24
C LYS A 3 17.71 8.74 7.43
N LYS A 4 17.68 7.46 7.75
CA LYS A 4 16.78 6.50 7.11
C LYS A 4 15.34 6.77 7.53
N MET A 5 14.45 6.82 6.57
CA MET A 5 13.01 6.80 6.85
C MET A 5 12.59 5.36 7.06
N LYS A 6 11.90 5.11 8.16
CA LYS A 6 11.38 3.78 8.46
C LYS A 6 9.93 3.70 8.04
N ILE A 7 9.62 2.73 7.22
CA ILE A 7 8.27 2.54 6.69
C ILE A 7 7.74 1.17 7.09
N GLY A 8 6.42 1.06 7.14
CA GLY A 8 5.73 -0.20 7.34
C GLY A 8 4.90 -0.54 6.13
N ILE A 9 4.70 -1.84 5.90
CA ILE A 9 3.84 -2.34 4.83
C ILE A 9 2.79 -3.26 5.43
N ILE A 10 1.53 -3.02 5.08
CA ILE A 10 0.42 -3.89 5.45
C ILE A 10 -0.18 -4.43 4.16
N ILE A 11 -0.20 -5.75 4.00
CA ILE A 11 -0.77 -6.37 2.81
C ILE A 11 -2.17 -6.92 3.09
N CYS A 12 -2.99 -7.00 2.04
CA CYS A 12 -4.34 -7.53 2.14
C CYS A 12 -4.28 -9.06 2.29
N ASN A 13 -4.97 -9.59 3.29
CA ASN A 13 -4.96 -11.03 3.55
C ASN A 13 -5.65 -11.83 2.45
N ARG A 14 -6.45 -11.20 1.59
CA ARG A 14 -7.07 -11.85 0.42
C ARG A 14 -6.14 -11.93 -0.78
N TYR A 15 -5.12 -11.08 -0.84
CA TYR A 15 -4.24 -10.91 -1.99
C TYR A 15 -2.78 -10.87 -1.52
N ASN A 16 -2.32 -11.99 -0.98
CA ASN A 16 -0.96 -12.10 -0.41
C ASN A 16 -0.16 -13.27 -0.98
N ILE A 17 -0.59 -13.82 -2.11
CA ILE A 17 0.06 -15.00 -2.69
C ILE A 17 1.49 -14.74 -3.17
N CYS A 18 1.85 -13.49 -3.42
CA CYS A 18 3.21 -13.13 -3.78
C CYS A 18 4.12 -12.96 -2.55
N ALA A 19 3.60 -13.20 -1.34
CA ALA A 19 4.35 -13.06 -0.09
C ALA A 19 4.98 -11.67 0.10
N GLY A 20 4.33 -10.64 -0.43
CA GLY A 20 4.86 -9.28 -0.39
C GLY A 20 5.97 -9.00 -1.39
N GLY A 21 6.31 -9.97 -2.24
CA GLY A 21 7.42 -9.84 -3.19
C GLY A 21 7.31 -8.63 -4.12
N LYS A 22 6.11 -8.37 -4.61
CA LYS A 22 5.89 -7.21 -5.48
C LYS A 22 6.10 -5.90 -4.72
N CYS A 23 5.64 -5.83 -3.47
CA CYS A 23 5.84 -4.66 -2.63
C CYS A 23 7.33 -4.40 -2.36
N PHE A 24 8.06 -5.43 -1.99
CA PHE A 24 9.50 -5.30 -1.70
C PHE A 24 10.29 -4.94 -2.95
N ARG A 25 9.95 -5.53 -4.10
CA ARG A 25 10.60 -5.22 -5.37
C ARG A 25 10.39 -3.75 -5.77
N SER A 26 9.16 -3.26 -5.60
CA SER A 26 8.85 -1.86 -5.88
C SER A 26 9.54 -0.91 -4.93
N ALA A 27 9.67 -1.27 -3.65
CA ALA A 27 10.38 -0.46 -2.68
C ALA A 27 11.86 -0.32 -3.07
N ALA A 28 12.50 -1.43 -3.46
CA ALA A 28 13.90 -1.41 -3.90
C ALA A 28 14.10 -0.54 -5.14
N ALA A 29 13.18 -0.60 -6.09
CA ALA A 29 13.26 0.14 -7.35
C ALA A 29 12.67 1.56 -7.26
N ARG A 30 12.05 1.92 -6.14
CA ARG A 30 11.34 3.20 -5.97
C ARG A 30 10.25 3.39 -7.02
N GLU A 31 9.51 2.33 -7.29
CA GLU A 31 8.38 2.33 -8.22
C GLU A 31 7.04 2.45 -7.50
N GLY A 32 5.99 2.76 -8.25
CA GLY A 32 4.65 2.90 -7.70
C GLY A 32 4.60 3.99 -6.63
N ALA A 33 3.96 3.68 -5.51
CA ALA A 33 3.84 4.63 -4.40
C ALA A 33 5.19 4.94 -3.73
N PHE A 34 6.20 4.10 -3.92
CA PHE A 34 7.53 4.33 -3.36
C PHE A 34 8.35 5.38 -4.14
N SER A 35 7.82 5.89 -5.25
CA SER A 35 8.50 6.95 -6.01
C SER A 35 8.71 8.22 -5.20
N ILE A 36 7.94 8.43 -4.13
CA ILE A 36 8.12 9.56 -3.23
C ILE A 36 9.44 9.49 -2.45
N TYR A 37 10.09 8.33 -2.43
CA TYR A 37 11.34 8.12 -1.68
C TYR A 37 12.57 8.04 -2.59
N ARG A 38 12.49 8.53 -3.84
CA ARG A 38 13.58 8.38 -4.82
C ARG A 38 14.95 8.81 -4.31
N ASP A 39 15.00 9.94 -3.59
CA ASP A 39 16.26 10.49 -3.12
C ASP A 39 16.48 10.25 -1.63
N LYS A 40 15.78 9.25 -1.08
CA LYS A 40 15.82 8.97 0.36
C LYS A 40 16.23 7.53 0.61
N GLU A 41 16.93 7.33 1.72
CA GLU A 41 17.13 5.98 2.23
C GLU A 41 15.90 5.57 3.01
N ILE A 42 15.39 4.38 2.73
CA ILE A 42 14.26 3.82 3.47
C ILE A 42 14.62 2.46 4.02
N GLU A 43 13.99 2.14 5.13
CA GLU A 43 14.09 0.83 5.76
C GLU A 43 12.67 0.34 6.02
N ILE A 44 12.37 -0.89 5.61
CA ILE A 44 11.09 -1.51 5.93
C ILE A 44 11.23 -2.10 7.33
N ALA A 45 10.65 -1.42 8.31
CA ALA A 45 10.79 -1.76 9.73
C ALA A 45 9.52 -2.38 10.31
N GLY A 46 8.52 -2.68 9.48
CA GLY A 46 7.31 -3.36 9.88
C GLY A 46 6.62 -3.96 8.66
N PHE A 47 6.08 -5.16 8.83
CA PHE A 47 5.38 -5.86 7.76
C PHE A 47 4.36 -6.81 8.37
N THR A 48 3.13 -6.72 7.91
CA THR A 48 2.07 -7.64 8.34
C THR A 48 0.95 -7.67 7.31
N THR A 49 -0.01 -8.56 7.52
CA THR A 49 -1.28 -8.52 6.80
C THR A 49 -2.32 -7.78 7.63
N CYS A 50 -3.47 -7.47 7.04
CA CYS A 50 -4.59 -6.92 7.81
C CYS A 50 -5.23 -7.96 8.74
N GLY A 51 -4.88 -9.23 8.60
CA GLY A 51 -5.43 -10.32 9.41
C GLY A 51 -6.77 -10.84 8.92
N GLY A 52 -7.20 -10.42 7.74
CA GLY A 52 -8.52 -10.78 7.19
C GLY A 52 -9.59 -9.78 7.59
N CYS A 53 -10.65 -9.70 6.78
CA CYS A 53 -11.74 -8.75 7.02
C CYS A 53 -12.44 -9.05 8.37
N PRO A 54 -12.70 -8.04 9.18
CA PRO A 54 -12.57 -6.58 8.94
C PRO A 54 -11.20 -5.97 9.26
N GLY A 55 -10.15 -6.76 9.45
CA GLY A 55 -8.81 -6.24 9.59
C GLY A 55 -8.32 -6.07 11.03
N GLY A 56 -8.41 -7.13 11.84
CA GLY A 56 -8.05 -7.06 13.26
C GLY A 56 -6.62 -6.64 13.54
N ASN A 57 -5.67 -6.95 12.64
CA ASN A 57 -4.28 -6.56 12.84
C ASN A 57 -4.08 -5.04 12.80
N ILE A 58 -4.99 -4.31 12.18
CA ILE A 58 -4.89 -2.84 12.10
C ILE A 58 -4.95 -2.19 13.48
N GLU A 59 -5.57 -2.85 14.45
CA GLU A 59 -5.68 -2.30 15.80
C GLU A 59 -4.33 -2.25 16.53
N TYR A 60 -3.44 -3.20 16.27
CA TYR A 60 -2.20 -3.35 17.04
C TYR A 60 -0.91 -3.17 16.23
N ALA A 61 -0.88 -3.61 14.98
CA ALA A 61 0.34 -3.56 14.19
C ALA A 61 0.96 -2.15 14.11
N PRO A 62 0.16 -1.08 13.89
CA PRO A 62 0.73 0.26 13.84
C PRO A 62 1.41 0.69 15.14
N GLU A 63 0.91 0.24 16.29
CA GLU A 63 1.52 0.56 17.58
C GLU A 63 2.92 0.00 17.67
N GLU A 64 3.10 -1.26 17.30
CA GLU A 64 4.42 -1.90 17.33
C GLU A 64 5.35 -1.32 16.28
N MET A 65 4.83 -1.01 15.09
CA MET A 65 5.58 -0.33 14.06
C MET A 65 6.10 1.02 14.53
N LYS A 66 5.26 1.78 15.25
CA LYS A 66 5.67 3.08 15.80
C LYS A 66 6.80 2.94 16.80
N LYS A 67 6.77 1.92 17.64
CA LYS A 67 7.86 1.64 18.59
C LYS A 67 9.17 1.36 17.87
N ASN A 68 9.11 0.80 16.66
CA ASN A 68 10.29 0.53 15.85
C ASN A 68 10.69 1.71 14.96
N GLY A 69 10.05 2.86 15.14
CA GLY A 69 10.42 4.09 14.44
C GLY A 69 9.72 4.32 13.10
N VAL A 70 8.73 3.51 12.77
CA VAL A 70 7.95 3.68 11.54
C VAL A 70 7.14 4.97 11.60
N THR A 71 7.24 5.78 10.54
CA THR A 71 6.49 7.04 10.41
C THR A 71 5.46 7.00 9.29
N HIS A 72 5.65 6.12 8.32
CA HIS A 72 4.79 6.00 7.14
C HIS A 72 4.38 4.55 6.96
N ILE A 73 3.08 4.31 6.84
CA ILE A 73 2.54 2.97 6.57
C ILE A 73 1.95 2.95 5.17
N HIS A 74 2.41 1.97 4.37
CA HIS A 74 1.85 1.71 3.04
C HIS A 74 0.92 0.53 3.10
N PHE A 75 -0.33 0.74 2.69
CA PHE A 75 -1.23 -0.37 2.42
C PHE A 75 -0.97 -0.86 1.00
N ALA A 76 -0.76 -2.15 0.85
CA ALA A 76 -0.38 -2.73 -0.44
C ALA A 76 -1.42 -2.45 -1.53
N THR A 77 -0.96 -2.45 -2.76
CA THR A 77 -1.81 -2.24 -3.93
C THR A 77 -2.98 -3.23 -3.99
N GLY A 78 -2.82 -4.42 -3.42
CA GLY A 78 -3.90 -5.42 -3.33
C GLY A 78 -5.18 -4.91 -2.69
N PHE A 79 -5.09 -3.93 -1.77
CA PHE A 79 -6.29 -3.32 -1.18
C PHE A 79 -7.10 -2.56 -2.23
N ILE A 80 -6.44 -1.99 -3.23
CA ILE A 80 -7.05 -1.13 -4.24
C ILE A 80 -7.56 -1.95 -5.43
N VAL A 81 -6.85 -3.03 -5.77
CA VAL A 81 -7.14 -3.81 -6.99
C VAL A 81 -7.99 -5.04 -6.74
N GLY A 82 -8.48 -5.21 -5.53
CA GLY A 82 -9.41 -6.31 -5.24
C GLY A 82 -10.75 -6.13 -5.94
N TYR A 83 -11.53 -7.19 -5.97
CA TYR A 83 -12.89 -7.21 -6.53
C TYR A 83 -13.88 -7.60 -5.44
N PRO A 84 -14.47 -6.61 -4.72
CA PRO A 84 -14.25 -5.16 -4.82
C PRO A 84 -12.97 -4.71 -4.11
N PRO A 85 -12.55 -3.45 -4.33
CA PRO A 85 -11.51 -2.87 -3.46
C PRO A 85 -11.93 -2.92 -2.00
N CYS A 86 -10.96 -2.94 -1.10
CA CYS A 86 -11.24 -3.04 0.33
C CYS A 86 -12.15 -1.90 0.78
N PRO A 87 -13.33 -2.20 1.37
CA PRO A 87 -14.26 -1.16 1.80
C PRO A 87 -13.84 -0.47 3.09
N TYR A 88 -12.79 -0.95 3.75
CA TYR A 88 -12.35 -0.43 5.05
C TYR A 88 -11.15 0.50 4.97
N MET A 89 -10.61 0.76 3.78
CA MET A 89 -9.39 1.55 3.61
C MET A 89 -9.47 2.94 4.25
N GLU A 90 -10.57 3.65 3.98
CA GLU A 90 -10.75 5.00 4.52
C GLU A 90 -10.80 4.99 6.05
N TYR A 91 -11.46 4.00 6.62
CA TYR A 91 -11.51 3.79 8.06
C TYR A 91 -10.12 3.49 8.63
N PHE A 92 -9.35 2.61 7.99
CA PHE A 92 -8.01 2.27 8.44
C PHE A 92 -7.10 3.50 8.45
N LYS A 93 -7.16 4.30 7.39
CA LYS A 93 -6.37 5.53 7.30
C LYS A 93 -6.69 6.47 8.46
N LYS A 94 -7.98 6.72 8.67
CA LYS A 94 -8.43 7.61 9.74
C LYS A 94 -7.99 7.10 11.10
N PHE A 95 -8.17 5.83 11.37
CA PHE A 95 -7.81 5.21 12.64
C PHE A 95 -6.31 5.35 12.93
N ILE A 96 -5.48 4.98 11.98
CA ILE A 96 -4.02 5.04 12.18
C ILE A 96 -3.53 6.46 12.32
N GLU A 97 -4.01 7.37 11.48
CA GLU A 97 -3.57 8.77 11.51
C GLU A 97 -4.01 9.47 12.78
N GLU A 98 -5.25 9.25 13.22
CA GLU A 98 -5.75 9.91 14.43
C GLU A 98 -5.19 9.30 15.71
N LYS A 99 -5.10 7.97 15.79
CA LYS A 99 -4.64 7.32 17.01
C LYS A 99 -3.14 7.37 17.17
N TYR A 100 -2.39 7.15 16.09
CA TYR A 100 -0.93 6.99 16.18
C TYR A 100 -0.14 8.13 15.56
N GLY A 101 -0.78 9.04 14.86
CA GLY A 101 -0.08 10.18 14.24
C GLY A 101 0.85 9.78 13.11
N MET A 102 0.65 8.60 12.51
CA MET A 102 1.47 8.12 11.41
C MET A 102 0.83 8.47 10.08
N THR A 103 1.66 8.66 9.04
CA THR A 103 1.17 8.93 7.70
C THR A 103 0.78 7.62 7.03
N VAL A 104 -0.41 7.55 6.45
CA VAL A 104 -0.90 6.38 5.73
C VAL A 104 -0.94 6.68 4.23
N ILE A 105 -0.35 5.80 3.44
CA ILE A 105 -0.31 5.90 1.98
C ILE A 105 -0.90 4.61 1.42
N PHE A 106 -1.85 4.74 0.49
CA PHE A 106 -2.38 3.57 -0.20
C PHE A 106 -1.54 3.29 -1.43
N GLY A 107 -1.21 1.99 -1.59
CA GLY A 107 -0.40 1.53 -2.68
C GLY A 107 1.04 1.26 -2.32
N THR A 108 1.59 0.28 -2.98
CA THR A 108 2.99 -0.13 -2.94
C THR A 108 3.50 -0.25 -4.37
N HIS A 109 3.32 -1.41 -5.00
CA HIS A 109 3.76 -1.64 -6.37
C HIS A 109 2.79 -1.05 -7.39
N PRO A 110 3.23 -0.78 -8.63
CA PRO A 110 2.33 -0.39 -9.71
C PRO A 110 1.20 -1.40 -9.89
N VAL A 111 0.04 -0.91 -10.29
CA VAL A 111 -1.11 -1.77 -10.56
C VAL A 111 -0.76 -2.73 -11.69
N PRO A 112 -0.92 -4.05 -11.54
CA PRO A 112 -0.71 -4.98 -12.65
C PRO A 112 -1.63 -4.63 -13.81
N GLN A 113 -1.11 -4.72 -15.05
CA GLN A 113 -1.83 -4.30 -16.25
C GLN A 113 -3.19 -4.99 -16.38
N LYS A 114 -3.25 -6.28 -16.11
CA LYS A 114 -4.51 -7.03 -16.20
C LYS A 114 -5.57 -6.52 -15.22
N TYR A 115 -5.17 -6.12 -14.02
CA TYR A 115 -6.09 -5.55 -13.03
C TYR A 115 -6.51 -4.15 -13.44
N TYR A 116 -5.57 -3.34 -13.94
CA TYR A 116 -5.86 -2.00 -14.40
C TYR A 116 -6.95 -1.99 -15.47
N LEU A 117 -6.80 -2.83 -16.48
CA LEU A 117 -7.77 -2.93 -17.57
C LEU A 117 -9.16 -3.40 -17.09
N THR A 118 -9.19 -4.37 -16.18
CA THR A 118 -10.46 -4.89 -15.65
C THR A 118 -11.18 -3.84 -14.81
N HIS A 119 -10.45 -3.13 -13.94
CA HIS A 119 -11.06 -2.08 -13.11
C HIS A 119 -11.60 -0.92 -13.96
N LEU A 120 -10.88 -0.53 -15.02
CA LEU A 120 -11.39 0.48 -15.94
C LEU A 120 -12.67 0.02 -16.61
N LYS A 121 -12.71 -1.23 -17.08
CA LYS A 121 -13.88 -1.80 -17.75
C LYS A 121 -15.09 -1.85 -16.81
N LEU A 122 -14.88 -2.24 -15.56
CA LEU A 122 -15.95 -2.37 -14.57
C LEU A 122 -16.32 -1.05 -13.89
N GLY A 123 -15.49 -0.02 -14.02
CA GLY A 123 -15.72 1.28 -13.36
C GLY A 123 -15.68 1.20 -11.85
N THR A 124 -14.79 0.39 -11.29
CA THR A 124 -14.75 0.11 -9.86
C THR A 124 -14.05 1.17 -9.02
N TRP A 125 -13.20 1.99 -9.63
CA TRP A 125 -12.55 3.13 -8.94
C TRP A 125 -13.41 4.39 -9.12
N ASN A 126 -14.59 4.36 -8.54
CA ASN A 126 -15.66 5.32 -8.82
C ASN A 126 -15.98 6.29 -7.69
N THR A 127 -15.16 6.32 -6.64
CA THR A 127 -15.26 7.32 -5.58
C THR A 127 -14.03 8.19 -5.60
N GLU A 128 -14.15 9.40 -5.06
CA GLU A 128 -13.02 10.31 -4.95
C GLU A 128 -11.87 9.67 -4.17
N PHE A 129 -12.20 8.96 -3.08
CA PHE A 129 -11.21 8.27 -2.27
C PHE A 129 -10.44 7.23 -3.08
N LEU A 130 -11.13 6.35 -3.80
CA LEU A 130 -10.50 5.31 -4.61
C LEU A 130 -9.70 5.88 -5.77
N PHE A 131 -10.22 6.91 -6.41
CA PHE A 131 -9.52 7.58 -7.49
C PHE A 131 -8.19 8.17 -7.00
N ASP A 132 -8.19 8.81 -5.84
CA ASP A 132 -6.97 9.35 -5.25
C ASP A 132 -6.02 8.25 -4.78
N ALA A 133 -6.57 7.16 -4.24
CA ALA A 133 -5.76 6.05 -3.74
C ALA A 133 -5.00 5.32 -4.86
N VAL A 134 -5.58 5.20 -6.06
CA VAL A 134 -4.95 4.47 -7.17
C VAL A 134 -3.94 5.33 -7.93
N ARG A 135 -4.05 6.65 -7.83
CA ARG A 135 -3.21 7.56 -8.61
C ARG A 135 -1.71 7.28 -8.48
N PRO A 136 -1.14 7.13 -7.27
CA PRO A 136 0.30 6.92 -7.12
C PRO A 136 0.80 5.62 -7.74
N VAL A 137 -0.07 4.64 -7.95
CA VAL A 137 0.31 3.31 -8.44
C VAL A 137 -0.16 3.05 -9.87
N THR A 138 -0.69 4.05 -10.56
CA THR A 138 -1.17 3.88 -11.94
C THR A 138 -0.01 3.61 -12.90
N ALA A 139 1.08 4.37 -12.82
CA ALA A 139 2.28 4.19 -13.64
C ALA A 139 1.98 4.12 -15.16
N ASP A 140 2.99 3.84 -15.98
CA ASP A 140 2.82 3.65 -17.41
C ASP A 140 2.55 2.18 -17.74
N GLU A 141 2.10 1.92 -18.97
CA GLU A 141 1.73 0.57 -19.40
C GLU A 141 2.88 -0.44 -19.30
N PRO A 142 4.10 -0.16 -19.78
CA PRO A 142 5.20 -1.11 -19.65
C PRO A 142 5.52 -1.45 -18.19
N THR A 143 5.45 -0.46 -17.30
CA THR A 143 5.68 -0.67 -15.88
C THR A 143 4.58 -1.55 -15.29
N ARG A 144 3.30 -1.27 -15.61
CA ARG A 144 2.19 -2.09 -15.14
C ARG A 144 2.33 -3.54 -15.64
N ALA A 145 2.73 -3.72 -16.89
CA ALA A 145 2.89 -5.06 -17.46
C ALA A 145 3.98 -5.87 -16.74
N SER A 146 5.00 -5.21 -16.22
CA SER A 146 6.07 -5.89 -15.47
C SER A 146 5.61 -6.45 -14.13
N TYR A 147 4.41 -6.08 -13.70
CA TYR A 147 3.81 -6.56 -12.44
C TYR A 147 2.64 -7.53 -12.65
N ASP A 148 2.38 -7.93 -13.88
CA ASP A 148 1.35 -8.93 -14.17
C ASP A 148 1.67 -10.33 -13.62
#